data_4a2d7e742a5d7eeaf8de95d8df1f0768
#
_entry.id   4a2d7e742a5d7eeaf8de95d8df1f0768
#
_cell.length_a   1.000
_cell.length_b   1.000
_cell.length_c   1.000
_cell.angle_alpha   90.00
_cell.angle_beta   90.00
_cell.angle_gamma   90.00
#
_symmetry.space_group_name_H-M   'P 1'
#
loop_
_entity.id
_entity.type
_entity.pdbx_description
1 polymer ?
#
loop_
_entity_poly.entity_id
_entity_poly.type
_entity_poly.pdbx_seq_one_letter_code
_entity_poly.pdbx_strand_id
1 'polypeptide(L)'
;MIQEEKAFRLQFSLEAAFPEDYEGEKDNYAWLQEWEKQIKPELLKLIFDSLRRHPSWKVHVRNRGVSPLDEIEIAMVKDFTMDLSQSN
;
A
#
# COMPACT_ATOMS: atom_id res chain seq x y z
N MET A 1 -7.64 22.91 -16.39
CA MET A 1 -6.80 22.44 -15.27
C MET A 1 -5.79 21.43 -15.76
N ILE A 2 -4.55 21.58 -15.37
CA ILE A 2 -3.49 20.65 -15.76
C ILE A 2 -3.24 19.68 -14.61
N GLN A 3 -3.24 18.39 -14.89
CA GLN A 3 -2.91 17.36 -13.93
C GLN A 3 -1.64 16.64 -14.36
N GLU A 4 -0.74 16.47 -13.43
CA GLU A 4 0.48 15.73 -13.65
C GLU A 4 0.53 14.54 -12.68
N GLU A 5 1.03 13.43 -13.16
CA GLU A 5 1.11 12.23 -12.35
C GLU A 5 2.50 11.59 -12.49
N LYS A 6 3.05 11.19 -11.35
CA LYS A 6 4.27 10.39 -11.32
C LYS A 6 4.00 9.15 -10.47
N ALA A 7 4.31 7.99 -10.99
CA ALA A 7 4.15 6.75 -10.24
C ALA A 7 5.47 6.31 -9.63
N PHE A 8 5.41 5.90 -8.39
CA PHE A 8 6.50 5.24 -7.69
C PHE A 8 5.99 3.89 -7.22
N ARG A 9 6.73 2.83 -7.50
CA ARG A 9 6.32 1.48 -7.11
C ARG A 9 7.28 0.90 -6.09
N LEU A 10 6.71 0.35 -5.03
CA LEU A 10 7.43 -0.42 -4.02
C LEU A 10 6.83 -1.82 -4.01
N GLN A 11 7.68 -2.82 -4.19
CA GLN A 11 7.23 -4.19 -4.30
C GLN A 11 7.79 -5.03 -3.17
N PHE A 12 6.94 -5.84 -2.57
CA PHE A 12 7.34 -6.82 -1.56
C PHE A 12 7.33 -8.20 -2.19
N SER A 13 8.45 -8.90 -2.07
CA SER A 13 8.52 -10.29 -2.53
C SER A 13 8.54 -11.19 -1.31
N LEU A 14 7.58 -12.08 -1.24
CA LEU A 14 7.43 -12.98 -0.12
C LEU A 14 7.99 -14.34 -0.49
N GLU A 15 9.01 -14.75 0.22
CA GLU A 15 9.67 -16.03 -0.04
C GLU A 15 9.75 -16.82 1.25
N ALA A 16 9.60 -18.13 1.13
CA ALA A 16 9.76 -19.02 2.26
C ALA A 16 10.64 -20.20 1.84
N ALA A 17 11.55 -20.59 2.72
CA ALA A 17 12.42 -21.74 2.49
C ALA A 17 12.02 -22.85 3.46
N PHE A 18 11.86 -24.04 2.93
CA PHE A 18 11.42 -25.19 3.72
C PHE A 18 12.41 -26.33 3.58
N PRO A 19 12.46 -27.25 4.59
CA PRO A 19 13.25 -28.47 4.44
C PRO A 19 12.72 -29.34 3.31
N GLU A 20 13.54 -30.20 2.77
CA GLU A 20 13.16 -31.06 1.65
C GLU A 20 11.97 -31.98 1.95
N ASP A 21 11.77 -32.36 3.22
CA ASP A 21 10.68 -33.21 3.65
C ASP A 21 9.41 -32.42 4.01
N TYR A 22 9.37 -31.11 3.75
CA TYR A 22 8.23 -30.28 4.07
C TYR A 22 7.06 -30.59 3.13
N GLU A 23 5.89 -30.75 3.73
CA GLU A 23 4.63 -30.88 2.98
C GLU A 23 3.77 -29.64 3.20
N GLY A 24 3.71 -28.77 2.16
CA GLY A 24 3.06 -27.47 2.27
C GLY A 24 1.59 -27.51 2.64
N GLU A 25 0.94 -28.63 2.38
CA GLU A 25 -0.49 -28.78 2.65
C GLU A 25 -0.83 -28.84 4.14
N LYS A 26 0.15 -29.14 4.98
CA LYS A 26 -0.12 -29.34 6.41
C LYS A 26 -0.41 -28.05 7.16
N ASP A 27 0.15 -26.92 6.71
CA ASP A 27 -0.02 -25.66 7.41
C ASP A 27 -0.93 -24.68 6.68
N ASN A 28 -1.53 -25.09 5.56
CA ASN A 28 -2.42 -24.26 4.76
C ASN A 28 -1.79 -22.93 4.38
N TYR A 29 -0.48 -22.96 4.08
CA TYR A 29 0.26 -21.75 3.73
C TYR A 29 0.19 -20.69 4.82
N ALA A 30 0.40 -21.11 6.07
CA ALA A 30 0.31 -20.21 7.22
C ALA A 30 1.21 -18.99 7.10
N TRP A 31 2.38 -19.13 6.45
CA TRP A 31 3.29 -18.02 6.26
C TRP A 31 2.69 -16.92 5.36
N LEU A 32 1.89 -17.30 4.35
CA LEU A 32 1.18 -16.31 3.53
C LEU A 32 0.05 -15.66 4.30
N GLN A 33 -0.63 -16.43 5.17
CA GLN A 33 -1.69 -15.88 5.99
C GLN A 33 -1.14 -14.91 7.02
N GLU A 34 0.05 -15.17 7.55
CA GLU A 34 0.68 -14.23 8.47
C GLU A 34 0.93 -12.88 7.79
N TRP A 35 1.40 -12.90 6.55
CA TRP A 35 1.55 -11.68 5.77
C TRP A 35 0.21 -10.96 5.63
N GLU A 36 -0.80 -11.67 5.14
CA GLU A 36 -2.08 -11.04 4.78
C GLU A 36 -2.83 -10.52 6.00
N LYS A 37 -2.79 -11.26 7.11
CA LYS A 37 -3.60 -10.93 8.28
C LYS A 37 -2.87 -10.09 9.32
N GLN A 38 -1.56 -10.13 9.36
CA GLN A 38 -0.78 -9.48 10.41
C GLN A 38 0.18 -8.42 9.87
N ILE A 39 1.05 -8.81 8.95
CA ILE A 39 2.14 -7.92 8.52
C ILE A 39 1.63 -6.81 7.61
N LYS A 40 0.87 -7.17 6.58
CA LYS A 40 0.37 -6.20 5.61
C LYS A 40 -0.50 -5.11 6.24
N PRO A 41 -1.49 -5.45 7.11
CA PRO A 41 -2.27 -4.39 7.76
C PRO A 41 -1.43 -3.48 8.65
N GLU A 42 -0.45 -4.04 9.34
CA GLU A 42 0.44 -3.24 10.18
C GLU A 42 1.29 -2.29 9.36
N LEU A 43 1.84 -2.77 8.25
CA LEU A 43 2.62 -1.91 7.34
C LEU A 43 1.77 -0.80 6.77
N LEU A 44 0.54 -1.10 6.34
CA LEU A 44 -0.36 -0.09 5.81
C LEU A 44 -0.68 0.97 6.85
N LYS A 45 -0.91 0.55 8.09
CA LYS A 45 -1.15 1.50 9.18
C LYS A 45 0.04 2.42 9.38
N LEU A 46 1.24 1.88 9.41
CA LEU A 46 2.46 2.67 9.58
C LEU A 46 2.64 3.66 8.43
N ILE A 47 2.36 3.22 7.20
CA ILE A 47 2.46 4.09 6.04
C ILE A 47 1.49 5.25 6.15
N PHE A 48 0.22 4.98 6.47
CA PHE A 48 -0.76 6.04 6.58
C PHE A 48 -0.48 6.97 7.75
N ASP A 49 -0.01 6.44 8.87
CA ASP A 49 0.37 7.28 10.00
C ASP A 49 1.51 8.23 9.64
N SER A 50 2.49 7.72 8.90
CA SER A 50 3.58 8.56 8.40
C SER A 50 3.09 9.65 7.45
N LEU A 51 2.21 9.29 6.52
CA LEU A 51 1.71 10.23 5.52
C LEU A 51 0.83 11.31 6.13
N ARG A 52 0.15 11.01 7.24
CA ARG A 52 -0.66 12.00 7.96
C ARG A 52 0.17 13.14 8.53
N ARG A 53 1.48 12.96 8.66
CA ARG A 53 2.38 14.03 9.10
C ARG A 53 2.59 15.08 8.02
N HIS A 54 2.08 14.82 6.82
CA HIS A 54 2.21 15.73 5.68
C HIS A 54 0.82 16.18 5.24
N PRO A 55 0.16 17.08 5.98
CA PRO A 55 -1.25 17.40 5.75
C PRO A 55 -1.53 18.12 4.44
N SER A 56 -0.50 18.63 3.76
CA SER A 56 -0.70 19.23 2.45
C SER A 56 -1.01 18.20 1.37
N TRP A 57 -0.81 16.92 1.67
CA TRP A 57 -1.13 15.83 0.75
C TRP A 57 -2.37 15.10 1.24
N LYS A 58 -3.31 14.87 0.33
CA LYS A 58 -4.44 14.00 0.60
C LYS A 58 -4.08 12.59 0.18
N VAL A 59 -4.38 11.62 1.04
CA VAL A 59 -3.94 10.23 0.83
C VAL A 59 -5.14 9.32 0.86
N HIS A 60 -5.24 8.44 -0.12
CA HIS A 60 -6.30 7.44 -0.17
C HIS A 60 -5.84 6.21 -0.93
N VAL A 61 -6.50 5.09 -0.67
CA VAL A 61 -6.28 3.86 -1.44
C VAL A 61 -7.10 3.95 -2.72
N ARG A 62 -6.44 3.66 -3.85
CA ARG A 62 -7.10 3.69 -5.14
C ARG A 62 -7.08 2.29 -5.74
N ASN A 63 -8.22 1.84 -6.24
CA ASN A 63 -8.35 0.55 -6.89
C ASN A 63 -8.55 0.78 -8.38
N ARG A 64 -7.69 0.18 -9.19
CA ARG A 64 -7.79 0.27 -10.65
C ARG A 64 -8.10 -1.08 -11.27
N GLY A 65 -8.88 -1.91 -10.56
CA GLY A 65 -9.28 -3.21 -11.07
C GLY A 65 -8.37 -4.35 -10.70
N VAL A 66 -7.37 -4.10 -9.86
CA VAL A 66 -6.47 -5.13 -9.37
C VAL A 66 -6.90 -5.57 -7.98
N SER A 67 -6.84 -6.88 -7.72
CA SER A 67 -7.17 -7.40 -6.39
C SER A 67 -6.22 -6.83 -5.34
N PRO A 68 -6.74 -6.40 -4.17
CA PRO A 68 -5.88 -5.97 -3.06
C PRO A 68 -4.95 -7.07 -2.53
N LEU A 69 -5.20 -8.31 -2.88
CA LEU A 69 -4.27 -9.40 -2.55
C LEU A 69 -2.97 -9.29 -3.35
N ASP A 70 -3.04 -8.69 -4.52
CA ASP A 70 -1.91 -8.60 -5.43
C ASP A 70 -1.26 -7.22 -5.44
N GLU A 71 -2.06 -6.17 -5.33
CA GLU A 71 -1.54 -4.81 -5.44
C GLU A 71 -2.43 -3.84 -4.68
N ILE A 72 -1.78 -2.92 -3.97
CA ILE A 72 -2.47 -1.79 -3.36
C ILE A 72 -1.78 -0.53 -3.84
N GLU A 73 -2.58 0.39 -4.39
CA GLU A 73 -2.08 1.69 -4.79
C GLU A 73 -2.48 2.74 -3.77
N ILE A 74 -1.51 3.49 -3.29
CA ILE A 74 -1.76 4.61 -2.39
C ILE A 74 -1.61 5.89 -3.21
N ALA A 75 -2.71 6.59 -3.40
CA ALA A 75 -2.71 7.83 -4.17
C ALA A 75 -2.47 9.00 -3.22
N MET A 76 -1.50 9.82 -3.55
CA MET A 76 -1.20 11.03 -2.81
C MET A 76 -1.47 12.23 -3.72
N VAL A 77 -2.36 13.09 -3.30
CA VAL A 77 -2.80 14.22 -4.11
C VAL A 77 -2.47 15.53 -3.40
N LYS A 78 -1.78 16.39 -4.09
CA LYS A 78 -1.53 17.75 -3.62
C LYS A 78 -2.25 18.70 -4.56
N ASP A 79 -3.22 19.41 -4.03
CA ASP A 79 -4.09 20.26 -4.84
C ASP A 79 -3.71 21.72 -4.66
N PHE A 80 -3.07 22.28 -5.67
CA PHE A 80 -2.65 23.67 -5.64
C PHE A 80 -3.75 24.64 -6.02
N THR A 81 -4.84 24.14 -6.61
CA THR A 81 -5.95 25.03 -6.98
C THR A 81 -6.67 25.57 -5.75
N MET A 82 -6.73 24.76 -4.68
CA MET A 82 -7.34 25.19 -3.42
C MET A 82 -6.50 26.29 -2.75
N ASP A 83 -5.18 26.20 -2.84
CA ASP A 83 -4.29 27.18 -2.25
C ASP A 83 -4.48 28.57 -2.90
N LEU A 84 -4.71 28.59 -4.20
CA LEU A 84 -4.93 29.84 -4.92
C LEU A 84 -6.20 30.54 -4.44
N SER A 85 -7.26 29.79 -4.16
CA SER A 85 -8.50 30.39 -3.69
C SER A 85 -8.38 30.87 -2.26
N GLN A 86 -7.49 30.35 -1.47
CA GLN A 86 -7.28 30.76 -0.08
C GLN A 86 -6.37 31.97 0.03
N SER A 87 -5.59 32.27 -0.98
CA SER A 87 -4.66 33.40 -0.93
C SER A 87 -5.37 34.75 -1.01
N ASN A 88 -6.63 34.72 -1.30
CA ASN A 88 -7.44 35.93 -1.33
C ASN A 88 -8.00 36.26 0.05
#